data_47dbc12a3e856457b33f74fba760679b
#
_entry.id   47dbc12a3e856457b33f74fba760679b
#
_cell.length_a   1.000
_cell.length_b   1.000
_cell.length_c   1.000
_cell.angle_alpha   90.00
_cell.angle_beta   90.00
_cell.angle_gamma   90.00
#
_symmetry.space_group_name_H-M   'P 1'
#
loop_
_entity.id
_entity.type
_entity.pdbx_description
1 polymer ?
#
loop_
_entity_poly.entity_id
_entity_poly.type
_entity_poly.pdbx_seq_one_letter_code
_entity_poly.pdbx_strand_id
1 'polypeptide(L)'
;MEGVAVSEQRLEIVDRLRQLEAFLCTGRKTKRECCNALGYAYERAFSRDLTDLETLGSGVIRVVDPGKRSQYYCPRARAIFRHK
;
A
#
# COMPACT_ATOMS: atom_id res chain seq x y z
N MET A 1 19.13 -9.55 21.39
CA MET A 1 18.59 -10.50 20.43
C MET A 1 17.15 -10.21 20.08
N GLU A 2 16.31 -10.07 21.08
CA GLU A 2 14.88 -9.77 20.85
C GLU A 2 14.69 -8.45 20.14
N GLY A 3 15.49 -7.45 20.46
CA GLY A 3 15.40 -6.14 19.79
C GLY A 3 15.72 -6.20 18.30
N VAL A 4 16.61 -7.09 17.90
CA VAL A 4 16.96 -7.26 16.49
C VAL A 4 15.78 -7.85 15.72
N ALA A 5 15.12 -8.86 16.29
CA ALA A 5 13.96 -9.48 15.67
C ALA A 5 12.81 -8.48 15.49
N VAL A 6 12.55 -7.65 16.49
CA VAL A 6 11.53 -6.60 16.42
C VAL A 6 11.88 -5.58 15.35
N SER A 7 13.16 -5.20 15.26
CA SER A 7 13.62 -4.26 14.23
C SER A 7 13.42 -4.83 12.83
N GLU A 8 13.70 -6.11 12.63
CA GLU A 8 13.49 -6.77 11.35
C GLU A 8 12.01 -6.75 10.96
N GLN A 9 11.11 -7.03 11.89
CA GLN A 9 9.68 -7.00 11.64
C GLN A 9 9.22 -5.61 11.24
N ARG A 10 9.74 -4.56 11.89
CA ARG A 10 9.41 -3.18 11.55
C ARG A 10 9.89 -2.82 10.16
N LEU A 11 11.08 -3.26 9.79
CA LEU A 11 11.62 -3.02 8.45
C LEU A 11 10.77 -3.71 7.38
N GLU A 12 10.30 -4.92 7.66
CA GLU A 12 9.42 -5.63 6.74
C GLU A 12 8.10 -4.90 6.54
N ILE A 13 7.51 -4.38 7.61
CA ILE A 13 6.26 -3.62 7.53
C ILE A 13 6.48 -2.35 6.72
N VAL A 14 7.53 -1.59 7.01
CA VAL A 14 7.84 -0.36 6.28
C VAL A 14 8.10 -0.65 4.81
N ASP A 15 8.84 -1.72 4.52
CA ASP A 15 9.14 -2.11 3.15
C ASP A 15 7.87 -2.47 2.39
N ARG A 16 6.96 -3.21 3.03
CA ARG A 16 5.67 -3.53 2.43
C ARG A 16 4.87 -2.28 2.09
N LEU A 17 4.79 -1.33 3.02
CA LEU A 17 4.06 -0.09 2.81
C LEU A 17 4.69 0.74 1.69
N ARG A 18 6.02 0.75 1.62
CA ARG A 18 6.74 1.44 0.53
C ARG A 18 6.41 0.81 -0.81
N GLN A 19 6.43 -0.50 -0.90
CA GLN A 19 6.12 -1.21 -2.13
C GLN A 19 4.67 -0.98 -2.56
N LEU A 20 3.74 -1.00 -1.61
CA LEU A 20 2.34 -0.72 -1.91
C LEU A 20 2.18 0.69 -2.47
N GLU A 21 2.75 1.68 -1.80
CA GLU A 21 2.67 3.06 -2.28
C GLU A 21 3.30 3.21 -3.67
N ALA A 22 4.47 2.62 -3.88
CA ALA A 22 5.15 2.66 -5.18
C ALA A 22 4.27 2.09 -6.28
N PHE A 23 3.62 0.97 -6.02
CA PHE A 23 2.73 0.34 -6.99
C PHE A 23 1.54 1.25 -7.31
N LEU A 24 0.95 1.87 -6.29
CA LEU A 24 -0.17 2.79 -6.46
C LEU A 24 0.23 4.08 -7.18
N CYS A 25 1.51 4.44 -7.14
CA CYS A 25 2.01 5.59 -7.88
C CYS A 25 2.14 5.34 -9.38
N THR A 26 2.09 4.10 -9.81
CA THR A 26 2.19 3.76 -11.24
C THR A 26 0.87 3.87 -11.98
N GLY A 27 -0.23 4.11 -11.28
CA GLY A 27 -1.55 4.25 -11.88
C GLY A 27 -2.64 3.64 -11.01
N ARG A 28 -3.87 3.69 -11.50
CA ARG A 28 -5.01 3.14 -10.77
C ARG A 28 -4.93 1.62 -10.73
N LYS A 29 -5.13 1.05 -9.55
CA LYS A 29 -5.06 -0.39 -9.32
C LYS A 29 -6.27 -0.87 -8.55
N THR A 30 -6.79 -2.03 -8.92
CA THR A 30 -7.83 -2.68 -8.13
C THR A 30 -7.18 -3.39 -6.94
N LYS A 31 -7.99 -3.72 -5.94
CA LYS A 31 -7.54 -4.50 -4.79
C LYS A 31 -6.89 -5.81 -5.25
N ARG A 32 -7.52 -6.48 -6.21
CA ARG A 32 -7.04 -7.76 -6.73
C ARG A 32 -5.67 -7.61 -7.40
N GLU A 33 -5.49 -6.56 -8.19
CA GLU A 33 -4.20 -6.28 -8.82
C GLU A 33 -3.10 -6.07 -7.79
N CYS A 34 -3.41 -5.33 -6.72
CA CYS A 34 -2.45 -5.11 -5.64
C CYS A 34 -2.10 -6.42 -4.93
N CYS A 35 -3.10 -7.24 -4.64
CA CYS A 35 -2.85 -8.52 -3.97
C CYS A 35 -1.99 -9.44 -4.83
N ASN A 36 -2.27 -9.52 -6.12
CA ASN A 36 -1.51 -10.36 -7.02
C ASN A 36 -0.07 -9.87 -7.22
N ALA A 37 0.09 -8.58 -7.41
CA ALA A 37 1.41 -8.01 -7.69
C ALA A 37 2.33 -8.01 -6.45
N LEU A 38 1.76 -7.80 -5.27
CA LEU A 38 2.53 -7.62 -4.04
C LEU A 38 2.50 -8.85 -3.13
N GLY A 39 1.83 -9.91 -3.55
CA GLY A 39 1.84 -11.17 -2.81
C GLY A 39 1.00 -11.19 -1.54
N TYR A 40 -0.03 -10.35 -1.45
CA TYR A 40 -0.96 -10.42 -0.31
C TYR A 40 -1.76 -11.71 -0.36
N ALA A 41 -1.75 -12.44 0.75
CA ALA A 41 -2.50 -13.68 0.86
C ALA A 41 -4.01 -13.43 0.99
N TYR A 42 -4.38 -12.30 1.59
CA TYR A 42 -5.78 -11.95 1.83
C TYR A 42 -6.04 -10.49 1.50
N GLU A 43 -7.24 -10.18 1.03
CA GLU A 43 -7.65 -8.80 0.80
C GLU A 43 -7.63 -7.98 2.09
N ARG A 44 -7.87 -8.63 3.24
CA ARG A 44 -7.81 -7.97 4.54
C ARG A 44 -6.41 -7.40 4.82
N ALA A 45 -5.37 -8.15 4.44
CA ALA A 45 -3.98 -7.68 4.63
C ALA A 45 -3.70 -6.44 3.79
N PHE A 46 -4.19 -6.43 2.54
CA PHE A 46 -4.10 -5.25 1.68
C PHE A 46 -4.82 -4.05 2.32
N SER A 47 -6.05 -4.25 2.76
CA SER A 47 -6.86 -3.17 3.36
C SER A 47 -6.20 -2.60 4.60
N ARG A 48 -5.59 -3.45 5.41
CA ARG A 48 -4.85 -3.05 6.61
C ARG A 48 -3.64 -2.19 6.25
N ASP A 49 -2.85 -2.63 5.29
CA ASP A 49 -1.67 -1.87 4.86
C ASP A 49 -2.09 -0.53 4.23
N LEU A 50 -3.19 -0.53 3.47
CA LEU A 50 -3.71 0.71 2.89
C LEU A 50 -4.12 1.71 3.98
N THR A 51 -4.81 1.23 5.02
CA THR A 51 -5.19 2.06 6.16
C THR A 51 -3.95 2.60 6.88
N ASP A 52 -2.94 1.75 7.06
CA ASP A 52 -1.68 2.16 7.69
C ASP A 52 -0.98 3.26 6.88
N LEU A 53 -0.95 3.14 5.56
CA LEU A 53 -0.40 4.17 4.68
C LEU A 53 -1.14 5.49 4.86
N GLU A 54 -2.47 5.44 4.85
CA GLU A 54 -3.29 6.64 5.02
C GLU A 54 -3.06 7.28 6.39
N THR A 55 -2.94 6.47 7.43
CA THR A 55 -2.66 6.94 8.79
C THR A 55 -1.30 7.65 8.86
N LEU A 56 -0.32 7.18 8.09
CA LEU A 56 1.00 7.80 8.03
C LEU A 56 1.03 9.06 7.18
N GLY A 57 -0.06 9.39 6.52
CA GLY A 57 -0.16 10.61 5.73
C GLY A 57 -0.07 10.44 4.23
N SER A 58 0.00 9.21 3.74
CA SER A 58 0.01 8.95 2.30
C SER A 58 -1.30 9.42 1.66
N GLY A 59 -1.21 10.11 0.55
CA GLY A 59 -2.36 10.66 -0.15
C GLY A 59 -3.04 9.67 -1.10
N VAL A 60 -3.26 8.45 -0.66
CA VAL A 60 -3.96 7.44 -1.45
C VAL A 60 -5.39 7.88 -1.75
N ILE A 61 -5.79 7.76 -2.99
CA ILE A 61 -7.13 8.13 -3.46
C ILE A 61 -7.88 6.87 -3.88
N ARG A 62 -9.13 6.77 -3.43
CA ARG A 62 -10.02 5.68 -3.82
C ARG A 62 -10.98 6.22 -4.88
N VAL A 63 -11.06 5.52 -6.02
CA VAL A 63 -11.99 5.83 -7.08
C VAL A 63 -13.10 4.78 -7.07
N VAL A 64 -14.33 5.20 -6.85
CA VAL A 64 -15.49 4.31 -6.80
C VAL A 64 -16.47 4.75 -7.87
N ASP A 65 -16.60 3.93 -8.92
CA ASP A 65 -17.56 4.16 -9.99
C ASP A 65 -18.72 3.16 -9.85
N PRO A 66 -19.97 3.59 -10.07
CA PRO A 66 -21.12 2.68 -10.01
C PRO A 66 -20.94 1.50 -10.97
N GLY A 67 -21.17 0.28 -10.47
CA GLY A 67 -21.06 -0.94 -11.24
C GLY A 67 -19.66 -1.41 -11.55
N LYS A 68 -18.64 -0.71 -11.05
CA LYS A 68 -17.24 -1.08 -11.24
C LYS A 68 -16.55 -1.34 -9.91
N ARG A 69 -15.46 -2.10 -9.95
CA ARG A 69 -14.66 -2.34 -8.76
C ARG A 69 -13.91 -1.07 -8.38
N SER A 70 -13.77 -0.83 -7.07
CA SER A 70 -12.98 0.28 -6.56
C SER A 70 -11.54 0.19 -7.05
N GLN A 71 -10.97 1.33 -7.38
CA GLN A 71 -9.57 1.45 -7.77
C GLN A 71 -8.87 2.40 -6.81
N TYR A 72 -7.57 2.22 -6.68
CA TYR A 72 -6.74 3.00 -5.77
C TYR A 72 -5.53 3.52 -6.51
N TYR A 73 -5.10 4.73 -6.18
CA TYR A 73 -3.86 5.27 -6.70
C TYR A 73 -3.30 6.30 -5.73
N CYS A 74 -2.01 6.61 -5.88
CA CYS A 74 -1.36 7.61 -5.04
C CYS A 74 -0.60 8.59 -5.93
N PRO A 75 -0.99 9.88 -5.98
CA PRO A 75 -0.19 10.86 -6.69
C PRO A 75 1.20 10.96 -6.07
N ARG A 76 2.23 11.00 -6.89
CA ARG A 76 3.61 11.08 -6.40
C ARG A 76 3.83 12.27 -5.48
N ALA A 77 3.16 13.38 -5.75
CA ALA A 77 3.26 14.58 -4.91
C ALA A 77 2.71 14.36 -3.50
N ARG A 78 1.90 13.34 -3.29
CA ARG A 78 1.28 13.03 -2.01
C ARG A 78 1.85 11.76 -1.36
N ALA A 79 2.84 11.15 -1.98
CA ALA A 79 3.50 9.95 -1.45
C ALA A 79 4.37 10.34 -0.25
N ILE A 80 4.40 9.47 0.76
CA ILE A 80 5.24 9.69 1.95
C ILE A 80 6.62 9.08 1.78
N PHE A 81 6.76 8.12 0.86
CA PHE A 81 8.05 7.52 0.54
C PHE A 81 8.56 8.10 -0.78
N ARG A 82 9.87 8.08 -0.95
CA ARG A 82 10.46 8.50 -2.23
C ARG A 82 10.50 7.31 -3.18
N HIS A 83 9.92 7.49 -4.34
CA HIS A 83 9.92 6.47 -5.39
C HIS A 83 10.62 7.03 -6.63
N LYS A 84 11.46 6.22 -7.21
CA LYS A 84 12.19 6.59 -8.43
C LYS A 84 11.35 6.34 -9.68
#